data_006331b8ade1dc984677ec3a689d000e
#
_entry.id   006331b8ade1dc984677ec3a689d000e
#
_cell.length_a   1.000
_cell.length_b   1.000
_cell.length_c   1.000
_cell.angle_alpha   90.00
_cell.angle_beta   90.00
_cell.angle_gamma   90.00
#
_symmetry.space_group_name_H-M   'P 1'
#
loop_
_entity.id
_entity.type
_entity.pdbx_description
1 polymer ?
#
loop_
_entity_poly.entity_id
_entity_poly.type
_entity_poly.pdbx_seq_one_letter_code
_entity_poly.pdbx_strand_id
1 'polypeptide(L)'
;MLEKPISNELVDLLADGADLAVELAEGLPVIGQAVKAAKLYRSVRDALFVKQVQNFLRELDKVPQETRNAFVQKLYENDEAQRFGAAVTLLLSQLDNLEKSTIIGRLYAAAILGKIEQYEAERVSVMVSRMYIDDRHFLEMLSEESYIAEDTIHSTLAAIGLLKVVHVQQSTFYQGNTEGARYKLSGFGEILLKNGLVDAAM
;
A
#
# COMPACT_ATOMS: atom_id res chain seq x y z
N MET A 1 7.21 23.66 25.15
CA MET A 1 8.07 23.24 24.02
C MET A 1 7.54 23.98 22.81
N LEU A 2 8.23 25.04 22.36
CA LEU A 2 7.77 25.86 21.21
C LEU A 2 8.08 25.07 19.93
N GLU A 3 7.03 24.64 19.21
CA GLU A 3 7.16 24.10 17.86
C GLU A 3 7.79 25.18 16.98
N LYS A 4 8.90 24.84 16.30
CA LYS A 4 9.49 25.69 15.28
C LYS A 4 8.47 25.86 14.16
N PRO A 5 8.20 27.09 13.70
CA PRO A 5 7.33 27.31 12.55
C PRO A 5 7.90 26.58 11.32
N ILE A 6 7.01 25.87 10.60
CA ILE A 6 7.31 25.24 9.32
C ILE A 6 7.85 26.32 8.37
N SER A 7 8.94 26.04 7.66
CA SER A 7 9.50 27.02 6.71
C SER A 7 8.50 27.33 5.60
N ASN A 8 8.45 28.59 5.14
CA ASN A 8 7.53 29.02 4.09
C ASN A 8 7.67 28.18 2.81
N GLU A 9 8.88 27.74 2.46
CA GLU A 9 9.14 26.85 1.31
C GLU A 9 8.43 25.48 1.45
N LEU A 10 8.37 24.94 2.67
CA LEU A 10 7.64 23.70 2.93
C LEU A 10 6.13 23.91 2.83
N VAL A 11 5.64 25.05 3.29
CA VAL A 11 4.22 25.44 3.21
C VAL A 11 3.79 25.61 1.75
N ASP A 12 4.59 26.27 0.93
CA ASP A 12 4.31 26.49 -0.50
C ASP A 12 4.34 25.17 -1.29
N LEU A 13 5.35 24.32 -1.06
CA LEU A 13 5.43 22.98 -1.67
C LEU A 13 4.24 22.08 -1.30
N LEU A 14 3.70 22.27 -0.09
CA LEU A 14 2.55 21.53 0.41
C LEU A 14 1.24 22.10 -0.14
N ALA A 15 1.16 23.41 -0.34
CA ALA A 15 -0.01 24.05 -0.92
C ALA A 15 -0.23 23.60 -2.38
N ASP A 16 0.81 23.66 -3.21
CA ASP A 16 0.76 23.18 -4.60
C ASP A 16 0.35 21.70 -4.66
N GLY A 17 0.90 20.92 -3.73
CA GLY A 17 0.56 19.51 -3.62
C GLY A 17 -0.88 19.25 -3.19
N ALA A 18 -1.45 20.10 -2.33
CA ALA A 18 -2.82 19.95 -1.85
C ALA A 18 -3.86 20.28 -2.94
N ASP A 19 -3.58 21.24 -3.80
CA ASP A 19 -4.47 21.60 -4.90
C ASP A 19 -4.54 20.46 -5.93
N LEU A 20 -3.40 19.87 -6.28
CA LEU A 20 -3.36 18.67 -7.12
C LEU A 20 -4.12 17.49 -6.47
N ALA A 21 -3.98 17.28 -5.17
CA ALA A 21 -4.71 16.21 -4.47
C ALA A 21 -6.23 16.44 -4.47
N VAL A 22 -6.70 17.67 -4.41
CA VAL A 22 -8.13 18.00 -4.53
C VAL A 22 -8.63 17.73 -5.94
N GLU A 23 -7.89 18.14 -6.95
CA GLU A 23 -8.23 17.91 -8.36
C GLU A 23 -8.32 16.40 -8.66
N LEU A 24 -7.31 15.63 -8.24
CA LEU A 24 -7.31 14.17 -8.40
C LEU A 24 -8.40 13.48 -7.57
N ALA A 25 -8.81 14.08 -6.44
CA ALA A 25 -9.84 13.55 -5.55
C ALA A 25 -11.27 13.85 -6.01
N GLU A 26 -11.47 14.70 -7.01
CA GLU A 26 -12.82 14.99 -7.55
C GLU A 26 -13.51 13.73 -8.09
N GLY A 27 -12.74 12.76 -8.56
CA GLY A 27 -13.22 11.42 -8.93
C GLY A 27 -13.53 10.48 -7.76
N LEU A 28 -13.13 10.83 -6.52
CA LEU A 28 -13.32 10.04 -5.30
C LEU A 28 -13.74 10.93 -4.13
N PRO A 29 -15.02 11.35 -4.07
CA PRO A 29 -15.50 12.42 -3.19
C PRO A 29 -15.23 12.20 -1.70
N VAL A 30 -15.17 10.97 -1.24
CA VAL A 30 -14.89 10.64 0.18
C VAL A 30 -13.43 10.99 0.54
N ILE A 31 -12.50 10.69 -0.36
CA ILE A 31 -11.07 11.03 -0.17
C ILE A 31 -10.87 12.55 -0.31
N GLY A 32 -11.62 13.20 -1.21
CA GLY A 32 -11.60 14.65 -1.38
C GLY A 32 -11.99 15.43 -0.13
N GLN A 33 -12.91 14.92 0.68
CA GLN A 33 -13.26 15.53 1.98
C GLN A 33 -12.11 15.44 2.98
N ALA A 34 -11.41 14.29 3.06
CA ALA A 34 -10.25 14.13 3.92
C ALA A 34 -9.11 15.06 3.54
N VAL A 35 -8.86 15.24 2.23
CA VAL A 35 -7.86 16.19 1.71
C VAL A 35 -8.23 17.63 2.03
N LYS A 36 -9.50 18.02 1.86
CA LYS A 36 -9.98 19.37 2.22
C LYS A 36 -9.84 19.66 3.72
N ALA A 37 -10.11 18.67 4.58
CA ALA A 37 -9.90 18.79 6.02
C ALA A 37 -8.41 18.93 6.37
N ALA A 38 -7.54 18.23 5.65
CA ALA A 38 -6.09 18.30 5.84
C ALA A 38 -5.45 19.60 5.31
N LYS A 39 -6.14 20.44 4.51
CA LYS A 39 -5.65 21.75 4.02
C LYS A 39 -5.35 22.76 5.15
N LEU A 40 -5.84 22.53 6.35
CA LEU A 40 -5.52 23.34 7.53
C LEU A 40 -4.27 22.77 8.22
N TYR A 41 -3.17 22.66 7.51
CA TYR A 41 -1.92 22.12 8.05
C TYR A 41 -1.48 22.89 9.30
N ARG A 42 -1.43 22.16 10.41
CA ARG A 42 -0.88 22.66 11.67
C ARG A 42 0.37 21.89 12.10
N SER A 43 0.69 20.79 11.44
CA SER A 43 1.81 19.92 11.82
C SER A 43 2.49 19.28 10.60
N VAL A 44 3.75 18.87 10.80
CA VAL A 44 4.51 18.04 9.83
C VAL A 44 3.76 16.75 9.50
N ARG A 45 3.00 16.20 10.45
CA ARG A 45 2.22 14.98 10.26
C ARG A 45 1.09 15.17 9.25
N ASP A 46 0.39 16.32 9.31
CA ASP A 46 -0.67 16.65 8.34
C ASP A 46 -0.08 16.77 6.93
N ALA A 47 1.09 17.40 6.83
CA ALA A 47 1.83 17.54 5.59
C ALA A 47 2.21 16.19 4.97
N LEU A 48 2.74 15.27 5.78
CA LEU A 48 3.08 13.91 5.35
C LEU A 48 1.84 13.14 4.90
N PHE A 49 0.74 13.25 5.63
CA PHE A 49 -0.54 12.63 5.27
C PHE A 49 -1.02 13.10 3.88
N VAL A 50 -0.99 14.40 3.61
CA VAL A 50 -1.37 14.90 2.28
C VAL A 50 -0.46 14.37 1.19
N LYS A 51 0.85 14.28 1.45
CA LYS A 51 1.78 13.70 0.49
C LYS A 51 1.49 12.23 0.21
N GLN A 52 1.11 11.48 1.24
CA GLN A 52 0.67 10.08 1.10
C GLN A 52 -0.60 9.98 0.24
N VAL A 53 -1.59 10.82 0.50
CA VAL A 53 -2.83 10.87 -0.32
C VAL A 53 -2.51 11.24 -1.77
N GLN A 54 -1.64 12.20 -2.01
CA GLN A 54 -1.21 12.57 -3.37
C GLN A 54 -0.57 11.39 -4.11
N ASN A 55 0.38 10.70 -3.47
CA ASN A 55 1.06 9.56 -4.08
C ASN A 55 0.05 8.45 -4.43
N PHE A 56 -0.89 8.17 -3.53
CA PHE A 56 -1.97 7.22 -3.75
C PHE A 56 -2.84 7.62 -4.95
N LEU A 57 -3.32 8.87 -4.98
CA LEU A 57 -4.21 9.35 -6.04
C LEU A 57 -3.53 9.41 -7.41
N ARG A 58 -2.22 9.73 -7.47
CA ARG A 58 -1.47 9.69 -8.73
C ARG A 58 -1.45 8.30 -9.38
N GLU A 59 -1.42 7.24 -8.59
CA GLU A 59 -1.51 5.88 -9.14
C GLU A 59 -2.91 5.57 -9.66
N LEU A 60 -3.96 6.06 -8.98
CA LEU A 60 -5.33 5.92 -9.46
C LEU A 60 -5.59 6.72 -10.72
N ASP A 61 -4.94 7.87 -10.90
CA ASP A 61 -5.10 8.72 -12.08
C ASP A 61 -4.59 8.07 -13.38
N LYS A 62 -3.70 7.09 -13.26
CA LYS A 62 -3.25 6.26 -14.40
C LYS A 62 -4.35 5.33 -14.93
N VAL A 63 -5.42 5.08 -14.15
CA VAL A 63 -6.58 4.30 -14.57
C VAL A 63 -7.51 5.17 -15.42
N PRO A 64 -8.08 4.66 -16.53
CA PRO A 64 -9.02 5.41 -17.35
C PRO A 64 -10.19 5.98 -16.51
N GLN A 65 -10.55 7.23 -16.77
CA GLN A 65 -11.57 7.94 -15.99
C GLN A 65 -12.92 7.22 -15.98
N GLU A 66 -13.32 6.63 -17.10
CA GLU A 66 -14.58 5.87 -17.21
C GLU A 66 -14.59 4.67 -16.26
N THR A 67 -13.46 3.95 -16.16
CA THR A 67 -13.31 2.80 -15.27
C THR A 67 -13.34 3.24 -13.80
N ARG A 68 -12.69 4.36 -13.46
CA ARG A 68 -12.74 4.96 -12.12
C ARG A 68 -14.18 5.36 -11.76
N ASN A 69 -14.89 6.00 -12.67
CA ASN A 69 -16.27 6.43 -12.45
C ASN A 69 -17.21 5.23 -12.23
N ALA A 70 -17.04 4.16 -13.02
CA ALA A 70 -17.81 2.93 -12.85
C ALA A 70 -17.56 2.28 -11.49
N PHE A 71 -16.31 2.25 -11.02
CA PHE A 71 -15.95 1.74 -9.70
C PHE A 71 -16.60 2.59 -8.58
N VAL A 72 -16.51 3.91 -8.67
CA VAL A 72 -17.13 4.82 -7.69
C VAL A 72 -18.64 4.67 -7.67
N GLN A 73 -19.29 4.56 -8.84
CA GLN A 73 -20.72 4.33 -8.94
C GLN A 73 -21.11 3.01 -8.25
N LYS A 74 -20.35 1.92 -8.47
CA LYS A 74 -20.59 0.63 -7.80
C LYS A 74 -20.48 0.73 -6.28
N LEU A 75 -19.52 1.51 -5.76
CA LEU A 75 -19.41 1.75 -4.31
C LEU A 75 -20.65 2.47 -3.75
N TYR A 76 -21.20 3.43 -4.48
CA TYR A 76 -22.43 4.13 -4.08
C TYR A 76 -23.65 3.22 -4.15
N GLU A 77 -23.79 2.43 -5.20
CA GLU A 77 -24.91 1.48 -5.37
C GLU A 77 -24.94 0.43 -4.26
N ASN A 78 -23.78 0.04 -3.75
CA ASN A 78 -23.63 -0.93 -2.66
C ASN A 78 -23.61 -0.29 -1.26
N ASP A 79 -23.77 1.03 -1.13
CA ASP A 79 -23.64 1.78 0.13
C ASP A 79 -22.27 1.61 0.81
N GLU A 80 -21.22 1.37 0.02
CA GLU A 80 -19.85 1.11 0.50
C GLU A 80 -18.93 2.33 0.42
N ALA A 81 -19.33 3.40 -0.28
CA ALA A 81 -18.45 4.54 -0.60
C ALA A 81 -17.87 5.22 0.64
N GLN A 82 -18.69 5.42 1.69
CA GLN A 82 -18.22 6.05 2.92
C GLN A 82 -17.25 5.14 3.69
N ARG A 83 -17.55 3.85 3.79
CA ARG A 83 -16.68 2.86 4.46
C ARG A 83 -15.35 2.74 3.75
N PHE A 84 -15.36 2.63 2.42
CA PHE A 84 -14.17 2.58 1.59
C PHE A 84 -13.27 3.80 1.81
N GLY A 85 -13.83 5.01 1.67
CA GLY A 85 -13.05 6.24 1.84
C GLY A 85 -12.47 6.40 3.25
N ALA A 86 -13.24 6.05 4.28
CA ALA A 86 -12.77 6.09 5.67
C ALA A 86 -11.63 5.08 5.90
N ALA A 87 -11.74 3.85 5.38
CA ALA A 87 -10.72 2.81 5.51
C ALA A 87 -9.42 3.22 4.81
N VAL A 88 -9.48 3.72 3.58
CA VAL A 88 -8.32 4.21 2.84
C VAL A 88 -7.68 5.40 3.55
N THR A 89 -8.47 6.37 4.00
CA THR A 89 -7.96 7.54 4.73
C THR A 89 -7.23 7.13 6.01
N LEU A 90 -7.82 6.23 6.80
CA LEU A 90 -7.21 5.72 8.02
C LEU A 90 -5.90 4.97 7.71
N LEU A 91 -5.91 4.10 6.70
CA LEU A 91 -4.73 3.36 6.29
C LEU A 91 -3.58 4.30 5.91
N LEU A 92 -3.84 5.27 5.03
CA LEU A 92 -2.84 6.24 4.59
C LEU A 92 -2.30 7.09 5.76
N SER A 93 -3.14 7.48 6.71
CA SER A 93 -2.72 8.29 7.86
C SER A 93 -1.77 7.57 8.83
N GLN A 94 -1.66 6.25 8.75
CA GLN A 94 -0.84 5.40 9.61
C GLN A 94 0.48 4.98 8.97
N LEU A 95 0.73 5.36 7.71
CA LEU A 95 1.95 4.96 7.02
C LEU A 95 3.18 5.70 7.59
N ASP A 96 4.25 4.96 7.73
CA ASP A 96 5.57 5.42 8.21
C ASP A 96 6.51 5.83 7.06
N ASN A 97 6.15 5.49 5.80
CA ASN A 97 6.94 5.75 4.61
C ASN A 97 6.05 6.17 3.43
N LEU A 98 6.51 7.19 2.67
CA LEU A 98 5.76 7.74 1.53
C LEU A 98 5.66 6.76 0.35
N GLU A 99 6.63 5.88 0.17
CA GLU A 99 6.62 4.89 -0.91
C GLU A 99 5.50 3.87 -0.73
N LYS A 100 5.14 3.53 0.51
CA LYS A 100 4.01 2.65 0.80
C LYS A 100 2.70 3.17 0.22
N SER A 101 2.48 4.48 0.22
CA SER A 101 1.28 5.07 -0.37
C SER A 101 1.19 4.88 -1.89
N THR A 102 2.33 4.90 -2.59
CA THR A 102 2.42 4.58 -4.01
C THR A 102 2.09 3.11 -4.27
N ILE A 103 2.69 2.20 -3.51
CA ILE A 103 2.43 0.75 -3.61
C ILE A 103 0.94 0.46 -3.39
N ILE A 104 0.34 1.06 -2.36
CA ILE A 104 -1.09 0.92 -2.06
C ILE A 104 -1.93 1.50 -3.20
N GLY A 105 -1.57 2.65 -3.75
CA GLY A 105 -2.23 3.23 -4.91
C GLY A 105 -2.26 2.29 -6.12
N ARG A 106 -1.15 1.62 -6.42
CA ARG A 106 -1.05 0.62 -7.48
C ARG A 106 -1.95 -0.60 -7.25
N LEU A 107 -2.02 -1.09 -6.00
CA LEU A 107 -2.92 -2.19 -5.64
C LEU A 107 -4.38 -1.83 -5.86
N TYR A 108 -4.81 -0.63 -5.45
CA TYR A 108 -6.16 -0.15 -5.70
C TYR A 108 -6.42 0.12 -7.19
N ALA A 109 -5.44 0.65 -7.92
CA ALA A 109 -5.54 0.80 -9.38
C ALA A 109 -5.73 -0.57 -10.07
N ALA A 110 -5.00 -1.60 -9.63
CA ALA A 110 -5.17 -2.97 -10.12
C ALA A 110 -6.57 -3.53 -9.82
N ALA A 111 -7.13 -3.25 -8.64
CA ALA A 111 -8.49 -3.66 -8.29
C ALA A 111 -9.55 -2.92 -9.13
N ILE A 112 -9.39 -1.61 -9.36
CA ILE A 112 -10.29 -0.82 -10.21
C ILE A 112 -10.26 -1.35 -11.66
N LEU A 113 -9.09 -1.79 -12.13
CA LEU A 113 -8.91 -2.42 -13.45
C LEU A 113 -9.41 -3.88 -13.51
N GLY A 114 -9.86 -4.47 -12.40
CA GLY A 114 -10.31 -5.85 -12.33
C GLY A 114 -9.18 -6.90 -12.44
N LYS A 115 -7.93 -6.51 -12.23
CA LYS A 115 -6.77 -7.43 -12.21
C LYS A 115 -6.71 -8.26 -10.92
N ILE A 116 -7.22 -7.72 -9.83
CA ILE A 116 -7.36 -8.36 -8.51
C ILE A 116 -8.71 -7.97 -7.92
N GLU A 117 -9.18 -8.72 -6.93
CA GLU A 117 -10.41 -8.39 -6.21
C GLU A 117 -10.18 -7.22 -5.22
N GLN A 118 -11.23 -6.44 -4.94
CA GLN A 118 -11.12 -5.31 -4.00
C GLN A 118 -10.63 -5.76 -2.61
N TYR A 119 -11.16 -6.87 -2.09
CA TYR A 119 -10.75 -7.38 -0.78
C TYR A 119 -9.26 -7.81 -0.74
N GLU A 120 -8.70 -8.23 -1.88
CA GLU A 120 -7.28 -8.55 -2.00
C GLU A 120 -6.43 -7.29 -1.92
N ALA A 121 -6.83 -6.23 -2.64
CA ALA A 121 -6.17 -4.93 -2.54
C ALA A 121 -6.19 -4.40 -1.09
N GLU A 122 -7.35 -4.46 -0.42
CA GLU A 122 -7.49 -4.05 0.97
C GLU A 122 -6.57 -4.85 1.91
N ARG A 123 -6.55 -6.17 1.81
CA ARG A 123 -5.70 -7.04 2.64
C ARG A 123 -4.22 -6.81 2.42
N VAL A 124 -3.80 -6.79 1.15
CA VAL A 124 -2.38 -6.58 0.82
C VAL A 124 -1.93 -5.18 1.25
N SER A 125 -2.78 -4.17 1.13
CA SER A 125 -2.48 -2.81 1.60
C SER A 125 -2.23 -2.74 3.11
N VAL A 126 -2.97 -3.50 3.92
CA VAL A 126 -2.72 -3.64 5.35
C VAL A 126 -1.39 -4.37 5.61
N MET A 127 -1.03 -5.37 4.82
CA MET A 127 0.27 -6.04 4.93
C MET A 127 1.41 -5.08 4.59
N VAL A 128 1.29 -4.29 3.52
CA VAL A 128 2.26 -3.24 3.13
C VAL A 128 2.43 -2.20 4.24
N SER A 129 1.35 -1.77 4.90
CA SER A 129 1.45 -0.79 6.00
C SER A 129 2.32 -1.31 7.16
N ARG A 130 2.35 -2.61 7.39
CA ARG A 130 3.11 -3.28 8.47
C ARG A 130 4.50 -3.74 8.07
N MET A 131 4.77 -3.83 6.78
CA MET A 131 6.07 -4.26 6.25
C MET A 131 7.12 -3.17 6.48
N TYR A 132 8.36 -3.52 6.81
CA TYR A 132 9.48 -2.61 6.65
C TYR A 132 9.76 -2.44 5.14
N ILE A 133 9.82 -1.21 4.65
CA ILE A 133 9.75 -0.96 3.20
C ILE A 133 10.92 -1.58 2.43
N ASP A 134 12.12 -1.60 3.03
CA ASP A 134 13.31 -2.16 2.39
C ASP A 134 13.26 -3.70 2.27
N ASP A 135 12.40 -4.36 3.07
CA ASP A 135 12.21 -5.82 2.99
C ASP A 135 11.56 -6.28 1.68
N ARG A 136 11.01 -5.34 0.87
CA ARG A 136 10.47 -5.66 -0.46
C ARG A 136 11.46 -6.38 -1.36
N HIS A 137 12.77 -6.09 -1.23
CA HIS A 137 13.80 -6.73 -2.03
C HIS A 137 13.82 -8.26 -1.86
N PHE A 138 13.49 -8.74 -0.65
CA PHE A 138 13.40 -10.18 -0.40
C PHE A 138 12.22 -10.82 -1.11
N LEU A 139 11.11 -10.07 -1.32
CA LEU A 139 9.98 -10.55 -2.11
C LEU A 139 10.33 -10.63 -3.59
N GLU A 140 11.07 -9.66 -4.11
CA GLU A 140 11.54 -9.64 -5.51
C GLU A 140 12.50 -10.80 -5.80
N MET A 141 13.39 -11.11 -4.85
CA MET A 141 14.31 -12.25 -4.95
C MET A 141 13.61 -13.61 -4.94
N LEU A 142 12.41 -13.70 -4.34
CA LEU A 142 11.60 -14.91 -4.24
C LEU A 142 10.67 -15.13 -5.45
N SER A 143 10.71 -14.28 -6.45
CA SER A 143 9.77 -14.30 -7.59
C SER A 143 9.85 -15.57 -8.45
N GLU A 144 10.92 -16.37 -8.33
CA GLU A 144 11.15 -17.58 -9.11
C GLU A 144 11.35 -18.78 -8.19
N GLU A 145 10.27 -19.45 -7.77
CA GLU A 145 10.24 -20.78 -7.11
C GLU A 145 11.34 -21.08 -6.05
N SER A 146 12.16 -20.09 -5.69
CA SER A 146 13.26 -20.25 -4.78
C SER A 146 12.78 -20.30 -3.32
N TYR A 147 13.25 -21.32 -2.60
CA TYR A 147 13.08 -21.40 -1.17
C TYR A 147 14.27 -20.73 -0.50
N ILE A 148 14.03 -19.85 0.45
CA ILE A 148 15.08 -19.22 1.24
C ILE A 148 15.06 -19.83 2.66
N ALA A 149 16.26 -20.05 3.20
CA ALA A 149 16.45 -20.49 4.57
C ALA A 149 15.88 -19.46 5.57
N GLU A 150 15.55 -19.93 6.77
CA GLU A 150 15.02 -19.10 7.84
C GLU A 150 15.97 -17.97 8.20
N ASP A 151 15.43 -16.76 8.18
CA ASP A 151 16.05 -15.53 8.66
C ASP A 151 14.94 -14.71 9.33
N THR A 152 15.30 -13.79 10.20
CA THR A 152 14.37 -12.92 10.93
C THR A 152 13.48 -12.11 9.99
N ILE A 153 13.99 -11.67 8.84
CA ILE A 153 13.22 -10.91 7.84
C ILE A 153 12.14 -11.78 7.22
N HIS A 154 12.48 -13.00 6.81
CA HIS A 154 11.51 -13.92 6.20
C HIS A 154 10.42 -14.33 7.18
N SER A 155 10.76 -14.55 8.46
CA SER A 155 9.77 -14.84 9.50
C SER A 155 8.85 -13.65 9.75
N THR A 156 9.36 -12.42 9.69
CA THR A 156 8.56 -11.20 9.79
C THR A 156 7.60 -11.05 8.61
N LEU A 157 8.10 -11.25 7.37
CA LEU A 157 7.27 -11.21 6.16
C LEU A 157 6.19 -12.31 6.16
N ALA A 158 6.51 -13.49 6.72
CA ALA A 158 5.52 -14.55 6.90
C ALA A 158 4.48 -14.21 7.97
N ALA A 159 4.89 -13.58 9.07
CA ALA A 159 3.98 -13.16 10.15
C ALA A 159 2.94 -12.14 9.67
N ILE A 160 3.28 -11.27 8.71
CA ILE A 160 2.33 -10.34 8.09
C ILE A 160 1.57 -10.95 6.92
N GLY A 161 1.89 -12.18 6.50
CA GLY A 161 1.16 -12.94 5.50
C GLY A 161 1.65 -12.81 4.05
N LEU A 162 2.79 -12.15 3.81
CA LEU A 162 3.39 -12.02 2.47
C LEU A 162 4.16 -13.26 2.05
N LEU A 163 4.72 -14.00 3.02
CA LEU A 163 5.33 -15.30 2.81
C LEU A 163 4.52 -16.41 3.49
N LYS A 164 4.71 -17.63 3.05
CA LYS A 164 4.21 -18.83 3.71
C LYS A 164 5.35 -19.80 4.01
N VAL A 165 5.28 -20.44 5.17
CA VAL A 165 6.20 -21.49 5.57
C VAL A 165 5.91 -22.73 4.73
N VAL A 166 6.95 -23.34 4.18
CA VAL A 166 6.89 -24.64 3.54
C VAL A 166 7.53 -25.64 4.49
N HIS A 167 6.74 -26.58 4.98
CA HIS A 167 7.27 -27.63 5.81
C HIS A 167 8.26 -28.48 5.01
N VAL A 168 9.52 -28.46 5.44
CA VAL A 168 10.47 -29.48 5.02
C VAL A 168 10.18 -30.70 5.87
N GLN A 169 9.84 -31.84 5.23
CA GLN A 169 9.79 -33.12 5.94
C GLN A 169 11.12 -33.32 6.66
N GLN A 170 11.09 -33.38 7.98
CA GLN A 170 12.22 -33.92 8.74
C GLN A 170 12.47 -35.32 8.24
N SER A 171 13.48 -35.52 7.42
CA SER A 171 14.00 -36.88 7.21
C SER A 171 14.61 -37.33 8.54
N THR A 172 13.88 -38.14 9.26
CA THR A 172 14.34 -38.88 10.43
C THR A 172 15.63 -39.59 10.08
N PHE A 173 16.59 -39.47 10.99
CA PHE A 173 17.81 -40.25 11.16
C PHE A 173 19.08 -39.76 10.45
N TYR A 174 19.96 -39.31 11.32
CA TYR A 174 21.42 -39.16 11.23
C TYR A 174 21.98 -37.90 10.54
N GLN A 175 22.65 -37.14 11.38
CA GLN A 175 23.62 -36.09 11.15
C GLN A 175 23.11 -34.67 10.91
N GLY A 176 22.99 -33.90 11.98
CA GLY A 176 23.56 -32.56 12.14
C GLY A 176 23.10 -31.38 11.25
N ASN A 177 22.19 -31.57 10.34
CA ASN A 177 21.61 -30.43 9.59
C ASN A 177 20.24 -30.11 10.17
N THR A 178 20.15 -29.08 10.95
CA THR A 178 18.92 -28.34 11.22
C THR A 178 18.49 -27.70 9.89
N GLU A 179 17.73 -28.41 9.08
CA GLU A 179 17.02 -27.78 7.97
C GLU A 179 16.00 -26.83 8.58
N GLY A 180 16.31 -25.55 8.59
CA GLY A 180 15.42 -24.48 9.04
C GLY A 180 14.15 -24.41 8.19
N ALA A 181 13.14 -23.72 8.69
CA ALA A 181 11.92 -23.45 7.93
C ALA A 181 12.28 -22.80 6.58
N ARG A 182 11.60 -23.22 5.52
CA ARG A 182 11.72 -22.61 4.19
C ARG A 182 10.50 -21.76 3.93
N TYR A 183 10.71 -20.64 3.29
CA TYR A 183 9.66 -19.68 2.96
C TYR A 183 9.49 -19.56 1.45
N LYS A 184 8.26 -19.35 1.03
CA LYS A 184 7.93 -18.95 -0.35
C LYS A 184 6.84 -17.87 -0.35
N LEU A 185 6.65 -17.21 -1.48
CA LEU A 185 5.58 -16.24 -1.63
C LEU A 185 4.22 -16.87 -1.27
N SER A 186 3.41 -16.14 -0.51
CA SER A 186 1.99 -16.43 -0.37
C SER A 186 1.24 -15.90 -1.59
N GLY A 187 -0.05 -16.26 -1.77
CA GLY A 187 -0.87 -15.63 -2.81
C GLY A 187 -0.93 -14.10 -2.69
N PHE A 188 -0.95 -13.57 -1.46
CA PHE A 188 -0.90 -12.11 -1.23
C PHE A 188 0.48 -11.51 -1.54
N GLY A 189 1.57 -12.25 -1.28
CA GLY A 189 2.91 -11.85 -1.70
C GLY A 189 3.05 -11.77 -3.21
N GLU A 190 2.46 -12.73 -3.94
CA GLU A 190 2.43 -12.70 -5.41
C GLU A 190 1.61 -11.52 -5.95
N ILE A 191 0.46 -11.21 -5.32
CA ILE A 191 -0.34 -10.04 -5.67
C ILE A 191 0.45 -8.75 -5.47
N LEU A 192 1.14 -8.60 -4.32
CA LEU A 192 1.99 -7.46 -4.04
C LEU A 192 3.10 -7.32 -5.08
N LEU A 193 3.80 -8.39 -5.37
CA LEU A 193 4.90 -8.38 -6.34
C LEU A 193 4.43 -7.94 -7.73
N LYS A 194 3.34 -8.54 -8.22
CA LYS A 194 2.83 -8.31 -9.58
C LYS A 194 2.12 -6.96 -9.76
N ASN A 195 1.44 -6.46 -8.72
CA ASN A 195 0.54 -5.31 -8.86
C ASN A 195 0.95 -4.09 -8.01
N GLY A 196 1.76 -4.28 -6.97
CA GLY A 196 2.17 -3.19 -6.09
C GLY A 196 3.61 -2.73 -6.31
N LEU A 197 4.54 -3.67 -6.55
CA LEU A 197 5.96 -3.36 -6.71
C LEU A 197 6.34 -3.04 -8.16
N VAL A 198 5.60 -3.52 -9.13
CA VAL A 198 5.78 -3.19 -10.55
C VAL A 198 4.90 -2.00 -10.91
N ASP A 199 5.38 -1.10 -11.77
CA ASP A 199 4.55 0.00 -12.29
C ASP A 199 3.37 -0.56 -13.08
N ALA A 200 2.15 -0.13 -12.73
CA ALA A 200 0.92 -0.58 -13.37
C ALA A 200 0.79 -0.14 -14.85
N ALA A 201 1.78 0.58 -15.37
CA ALA A 201 1.82 1.16 -16.71
C ALA A 201 2.50 0.28 -17.78
N MET A 202 2.81 -1.00 -17.47
CA MET A 202 3.26 -1.96 -18.50
C MET A 202 2.17 -2.96 -18.86
#